data_9efeb393fb0f81f75c55a1a513c3a624
#
_entry.id   9efeb393fb0f81f75c55a1a513c3a624
#
_cell.length_a   1.000
_cell.length_b   1.000
_cell.length_c   1.000
_cell.angle_alpha   90.00
_cell.angle_beta   90.00
_cell.angle_gamma   90.00
#
_symmetry.space_group_name_H-M   'P 1'
#
loop_
_entity.id
_entity.type
_entity.pdbx_description
1 polymer ?
#
loop_
_entity_poly.entity_id
_entity_poly.type
_entity_poly.pdbx_seq_one_letter_code
_entity_poly.pdbx_strand_id
1 'polypeptide(L)'
;MIGLLIITHETLGAAYTRLAEHFFPHFDFHHVAILNVETDDDHENIIRRAQERLPKLDRGHGVLVLTDIFGATPCNAALKLIAHGKFAMITGLNAPMLIKAVNYSVKSESLPEFVEIVKQAGIDGILSFPE
;
A
#
# COMPACT_ATOMS: atom_id res chain seq x y z
N MET A 1 12.35 -8.13 -4.14
CA MET A 1 11.06 -8.04 -3.41
C MET A 1 10.86 -6.63 -2.90
N ILE A 2 9.67 -6.11 -3.07
CA ILE A 2 9.28 -4.79 -2.57
C ILE A 2 8.27 -4.99 -1.46
N GLY A 3 8.49 -4.33 -0.31
CA GLY A 3 7.55 -4.37 0.81
C GLY A 3 6.32 -3.52 0.52
N LEU A 4 5.20 -3.87 1.15
CA LEU A 4 3.94 -3.13 1.03
C LEU A 4 3.49 -2.65 2.40
N LEU A 5 3.19 -1.37 2.52
CA LEU A 5 2.57 -0.80 3.71
C LEU A 5 1.24 -0.18 3.31
N ILE A 6 0.16 -0.74 3.85
CA ILE A 6 -1.20 -0.29 3.56
C ILE A 6 -1.67 0.59 4.72
N ILE A 7 -1.88 1.87 4.46
CA ILE A 7 -2.36 2.83 5.45
C ILE A 7 -3.72 3.32 5.01
N THR A 8 -4.77 2.90 5.70
CA THR A 8 -6.15 3.22 5.33
C THR A 8 -6.97 3.60 6.56
N HIS A 9 -8.13 4.19 6.31
CA HIS A 9 -9.09 4.48 7.37
C HIS A 9 -9.72 3.19 7.90
N GLU A 10 -9.93 3.15 9.22
CA GLU A 10 -10.61 2.06 9.91
C GLU A 10 -9.97 0.71 9.57
N THR A 11 -10.77 -0.30 9.25
CA THR A 11 -10.31 -1.65 8.96
C THR A 11 -10.26 -1.97 7.46
N LEU A 12 -10.28 -0.96 6.61
CA LEU A 12 -10.32 -1.16 5.16
C LEU A 12 -9.08 -1.93 4.66
N GLY A 13 -7.90 -1.63 5.19
CA GLY A 13 -6.68 -2.34 4.81
C GLY A 13 -6.73 -3.82 5.13
N ALA A 14 -7.29 -4.18 6.30
CA ALA A 14 -7.46 -5.58 6.67
C ALA A 14 -8.42 -6.29 5.72
N ALA A 15 -9.51 -5.62 5.32
CA ALA A 15 -10.46 -6.18 4.37
C ALA A 15 -9.82 -6.41 2.99
N TYR A 16 -9.01 -5.49 2.52
CA TYR A 16 -8.25 -5.64 1.28
C TYR A 16 -7.29 -6.81 1.35
N THR A 17 -6.63 -7.01 2.49
CA THR A 17 -5.70 -8.13 2.66
C THR A 17 -6.43 -9.47 2.58
N ARG A 18 -7.61 -9.57 3.19
CA ARG A 18 -8.43 -10.78 3.05
C ARG A 18 -8.86 -11.03 1.62
N LEU A 19 -9.14 -9.97 0.87
CA LEU A 19 -9.44 -10.10 -0.55
C LEU A 19 -8.24 -10.69 -1.30
N ALA A 20 -7.03 -10.22 -1.00
CA ALA A 20 -5.83 -10.75 -1.60
C ALA A 20 -5.62 -12.23 -1.24
N GLU A 21 -5.89 -12.61 0.00
CA GLU A 21 -5.81 -14.01 0.44
C GLU A 21 -6.81 -14.89 -0.31
N HIS A 22 -7.96 -14.36 -0.66
CA HIS A 22 -8.96 -15.07 -1.45
C HIS A 22 -8.42 -15.44 -2.84
N PHE A 23 -7.68 -14.54 -3.48
CA PHE A 23 -7.08 -14.78 -4.80
C PHE A 23 -5.76 -15.56 -4.73
N PHE A 24 -5.02 -15.42 -3.63
CA PHE A 24 -3.72 -16.04 -3.45
C PHE A 24 -3.67 -16.80 -2.12
N PRO A 25 -4.40 -17.92 -1.98
CA PRO A 25 -4.60 -18.58 -0.67
C PRO A 25 -3.33 -19.14 -0.03
N HIS A 26 -2.27 -19.38 -0.82
CA HIS A 26 -1.01 -19.92 -0.30
C HIS A 26 0.12 -18.89 -0.31
N PHE A 27 -0.21 -17.61 -0.52
CA PHE A 27 0.77 -16.55 -0.59
C PHE A 27 1.27 -16.19 0.81
N ASP A 28 2.56 -15.94 0.92
CA ASP A 28 3.15 -15.48 2.17
C ASP A 28 3.09 -13.95 2.23
N PHE A 29 2.37 -13.42 3.22
CA PHE A 29 2.12 -11.99 3.37
C PHE A 29 3.05 -11.31 4.38
N HIS A 30 4.15 -11.93 4.78
CA HIS A 30 5.00 -11.33 5.82
C HIS A 30 5.69 -10.03 5.39
N HIS A 31 5.74 -9.72 4.09
CA HIS A 31 6.26 -8.47 3.56
C HIS A 31 5.16 -7.41 3.37
N VAL A 32 3.96 -7.68 3.84
CA VAL A 32 2.81 -6.76 3.78
C VAL A 32 2.42 -6.39 5.20
N ALA A 33 2.37 -5.11 5.50
CA ALA A 33 1.90 -4.61 6.79
C ALA A 33 0.72 -3.69 6.59
N ILE A 34 -0.15 -3.66 7.60
CA ILE A 34 -1.35 -2.83 7.60
C ILE A 34 -1.28 -1.88 8.78
N LEU A 35 -1.64 -0.63 8.54
CA LEU A 35 -1.76 0.38 9.55
C LEU A 35 -3.15 0.99 9.43
N ASN A 36 -4.00 0.68 10.39
CA ASN A 36 -5.35 1.22 10.44
C ASN A 36 -5.34 2.59 11.10
N VAL A 37 -6.01 3.56 10.49
CA VAL A 37 -6.16 4.91 11.04
C VAL A 37 -7.55 5.03 11.64
N GLU A 38 -7.61 5.19 12.93
CA GLU A 38 -8.87 5.35 13.65
C GLU A 38 -9.25 6.82 13.77
N THR A 39 -10.48 7.09 14.15
CA THR A 39 -11.04 8.44 14.22
C THR A 39 -10.23 9.37 15.13
N ASP A 40 -9.65 8.83 16.19
CA ASP A 40 -8.89 9.60 17.20
C ASP A 40 -7.38 9.58 16.97
N ASP A 41 -6.89 8.94 15.90
CA ASP A 41 -5.47 8.97 15.57
C ASP A 41 -5.03 10.35 15.08
N ASP A 42 -3.85 10.80 15.50
CA ASP A 42 -3.24 12.00 14.95
C ASP A 42 -2.09 11.67 14.00
N HIS A 43 -1.60 12.68 13.28
CA HIS A 43 -0.53 12.51 12.30
C HIS A 43 0.76 11.95 12.91
N GLU A 44 1.13 12.45 14.09
CA GLU A 44 2.38 12.04 14.73
C GLU A 44 2.35 10.58 15.11
N ASN A 45 1.23 10.10 15.62
CA ASN A 45 1.06 8.70 15.99
C ASN A 45 1.15 7.79 14.77
N ILE A 46 0.50 8.18 13.68
CA ILE A 46 0.51 7.42 12.42
C ILE A 46 1.93 7.37 11.84
N ILE A 47 2.62 8.51 11.79
CA ILE A 47 3.99 8.58 11.29
C ILE A 47 4.92 7.69 12.12
N ARG A 48 4.80 7.75 13.43
CA ARG A 48 5.63 6.95 14.34
C ARG A 48 5.42 5.45 14.09
N ARG A 49 4.17 5.01 13.98
CA ARG A 49 3.83 3.61 13.72
C ARG A 49 4.34 3.15 12.37
N ALA A 50 4.24 4.01 11.35
CA ALA A 50 4.76 3.70 10.01
C ALA A 50 6.29 3.63 10.01
N GLN A 51 6.96 4.56 10.68
CA GLN A 51 8.41 4.58 10.78
C GLN A 51 8.96 3.31 11.44
N GLU A 52 8.23 2.75 12.39
CA GLU A 52 8.62 1.50 13.03
C GLU A 52 8.53 0.31 12.09
N ARG A 53 7.60 0.35 11.13
CA ARG A 53 7.33 -0.75 10.21
C ARG A 53 8.16 -0.72 8.93
N LEU A 54 8.45 0.46 8.41
CA LEU A 54 9.11 0.61 7.11
C LEU A 54 10.45 -0.11 7.01
N PRO A 55 11.38 0.00 7.99
CA PRO A 55 12.65 -0.71 7.87
C PRO A 55 12.51 -2.22 7.85
N LYS A 56 11.47 -2.74 8.50
CA LYS A 56 11.21 -4.19 8.54
C LYS A 56 10.63 -4.71 7.24
N LEU A 57 9.99 -3.84 6.47
CA LEU A 57 9.38 -4.19 5.19
C LEU A 57 10.36 -4.06 4.02
N ASP A 58 11.36 -3.21 4.14
CA ASP A 58 12.36 -3.00 3.11
C ASP A 58 13.27 -4.23 3.02
N ARG A 59 13.20 -4.93 1.90
CA ARG A 59 14.01 -6.13 1.62
C ARG A 59 15.11 -5.82 0.62
N GLY A 60 15.51 -4.55 0.52
CA GLY A 60 16.59 -4.11 -0.37
C GLY A 60 16.12 -3.35 -1.60
N HIS A 61 14.83 -3.42 -1.92
CA HIS A 61 14.26 -2.76 -3.11
C HIS A 61 13.20 -1.72 -2.77
N GLY A 62 13.10 -1.35 -1.49
CA GLY A 62 12.19 -0.31 -1.03
C GLY A 62 10.81 -0.81 -0.62
N VAL A 63 9.93 0.14 -0.35
CA VAL A 63 8.56 -0.13 0.11
C VAL A 63 7.59 0.77 -0.66
N LEU A 64 6.48 0.19 -1.12
CA LEU A 64 5.36 0.94 -1.67
C LEU A 64 4.30 1.10 -0.59
N VAL A 65 3.94 2.35 -0.33
CA VAL A 65 2.86 2.71 0.59
C VAL A 65 1.58 2.89 -0.24
N LEU A 66 0.51 2.21 0.15
CA LEU A 66 -0.80 2.30 -0.49
C LEU A 66 -1.78 2.94 0.49
N THR A 67 -2.44 4.00 0.07
CA THR A 67 -3.44 4.70 0.89
C THR A 67 -4.76 4.79 0.14
N ASP A 68 -5.85 4.95 0.90
CA ASP A 68 -7.20 4.99 0.31
C ASP A 68 -7.55 6.34 -0.31
N ILE A 69 -7.39 7.45 0.42
CA ILE A 69 -7.86 8.78 -0.04
C ILE A 69 -6.75 9.82 0.13
N PHE A 70 -6.45 10.56 -0.96
CA PHE A 70 -5.52 11.70 -0.91
C PHE A 70 -6.14 12.85 -0.14
N GLY A 71 -5.32 13.54 0.66
CA GLY A 71 -5.78 14.67 1.47
C GLY A 71 -6.33 14.26 2.84
N ALA A 72 -6.58 12.97 3.04
CA ALA A 72 -6.98 12.45 4.34
C ALA A 72 -5.76 12.26 5.24
N THR A 73 -5.99 12.06 6.54
CA THR A 73 -4.93 11.89 7.52
C THR A 73 -3.93 10.78 7.15
N PRO A 74 -4.35 9.57 6.70
CA PRO A 74 -3.40 8.54 6.32
C PRO A 74 -2.46 8.96 5.21
N CYS A 75 -2.98 9.62 4.18
CA CYS A 75 -2.19 10.06 3.04
C CYS A 75 -1.21 11.17 3.42
N ASN A 76 -1.67 12.17 4.19
CA ASN A 76 -0.82 13.26 4.62
C ASN A 76 0.33 12.77 5.51
N ALA A 77 0.07 11.80 6.37
CA ALA A 77 1.09 11.19 7.19
C ALA A 77 2.11 10.45 6.32
N ALA A 78 1.64 9.68 5.34
CA ALA A 78 2.50 8.91 4.45
C ALA A 78 3.42 9.79 3.62
N LEU A 79 2.96 10.98 3.17
CA LEU A 79 3.80 11.90 2.40
C LEU A 79 5.08 12.30 3.12
N LYS A 80 5.06 12.39 4.43
CA LYS A 80 6.25 12.71 5.21
C LYS A 80 7.28 11.58 5.21
N LEU A 81 6.84 10.35 4.98
CA LEU A 81 7.69 9.18 4.97
C LEU A 81 8.45 9.01 3.66
N ILE A 82 7.86 9.41 2.54
CA ILE A 82 8.45 9.18 1.21
C ILE A 82 9.59 10.14 0.89
N ALA A 83 9.84 11.14 1.73
CA ALA A 83 10.89 12.14 1.51
C ALA A 83 12.30 11.53 1.47
N HIS A 84 12.46 10.27 1.85
CA HIS A 84 13.78 9.63 1.95
C HIS A 84 14.17 8.74 0.76
N GLY A 85 13.39 8.73 -0.32
CA GLY A 85 13.77 8.12 -1.59
C GLY A 85 13.70 6.59 -1.70
N LYS A 86 13.55 5.89 -0.58
CA LYS A 86 13.39 4.42 -0.57
C LYS A 86 11.94 3.99 -0.54
N PHE A 87 11.05 4.94 -0.46
CA PHE A 87 9.63 4.69 -0.31
C PHE A 87 8.88 5.46 -1.39
N ALA A 88 7.82 4.86 -1.90
CA ALA A 88 6.90 5.49 -2.83
C ALA A 88 5.49 5.35 -2.29
N MET A 89 4.57 6.14 -2.80
CA MET A 89 3.19 6.10 -2.35
C MET A 89 2.24 6.19 -3.54
N ILE A 90 1.18 5.38 -3.51
CA ILE A 90 0.04 5.52 -4.42
C ILE A 90 -1.19 5.73 -3.56
N THR A 91 -2.01 6.71 -3.94
CA THR A 91 -3.29 7.00 -3.29
C THR A 91 -4.44 6.47 -4.13
N GLY A 92 -5.63 6.43 -3.57
CA GLY A 92 -6.79 5.94 -4.29
C GLY A 92 -6.82 4.43 -4.42
N LEU A 93 -6.32 3.72 -3.42
CA LEU A 93 -6.27 2.26 -3.41
C LEU A 93 -7.63 1.67 -3.79
N ASN A 94 -7.61 0.74 -4.73
CA ASN A 94 -8.76 -0.08 -5.09
C ASN A 94 -8.35 -1.55 -5.18
N ALA A 95 -9.31 -2.43 -5.31
CA ALA A 95 -9.06 -3.87 -5.30
C ALA A 95 -8.13 -4.33 -6.44
N PRO A 96 -8.31 -3.91 -7.71
CA PRO A 96 -7.38 -4.30 -8.78
C PRO A 96 -5.94 -3.86 -8.51
N MET A 97 -5.76 -2.68 -7.97
CA MET A 97 -4.45 -2.16 -7.58
C MET A 97 -3.79 -3.05 -6.54
N LEU A 98 -4.54 -3.41 -5.50
CA LEU A 98 -4.01 -4.25 -4.43
C LEU A 98 -3.60 -5.64 -4.94
N ILE A 99 -4.44 -6.26 -5.75
CA ILE A 99 -4.17 -7.59 -6.30
C ILE A 99 -2.87 -7.57 -7.13
N LYS A 100 -2.69 -6.54 -7.96
CA LYS A 100 -1.47 -6.38 -8.73
C LYS A 100 -0.26 -6.17 -7.82
N ALA A 101 -0.38 -5.31 -6.80
CA ALA A 101 0.70 -5.03 -5.88
C ALA A 101 1.15 -6.30 -5.15
N VAL A 102 0.22 -7.05 -4.60
CA VAL A 102 0.53 -8.29 -3.89
C VAL A 102 1.23 -9.29 -4.82
N ASN A 103 0.67 -9.50 -6.01
CA ASN A 103 1.20 -10.48 -6.95
C ASN A 103 2.62 -10.14 -7.43
N TYR A 104 2.87 -8.86 -7.73
CA TYR A 104 4.13 -8.44 -8.34
C TYR A 104 5.21 -8.04 -7.32
N SER A 105 4.86 -7.80 -6.07
CA SER A 105 5.81 -7.34 -5.05
C SER A 105 6.97 -8.30 -4.84
N VAL A 106 6.71 -9.60 -4.90
CA VAL A 106 7.71 -10.62 -4.61
C VAL A 106 8.80 -10.72 -5.68
N LYS A 107 8.50 -10.34 -6.92
CA LYS A 107 9.42 -10.46 -8.05
C LYS A 107 9.94 -9.12 -8.57
N SER A 108 9.46 -8.01 -8.02
CA SER A 108 9.88 -6.69 -8.47
C SER A 108 11.16 -6.25 -7.77
N GLU A 109 12.06 -5.64 -8.51
CA GLU A 109 13.34 -5.14 -8.03
C GLU A 109 13.54 -3.65 -8.27
N SER A 110 12.64 -3.02 -9.03
CA SER A 110 12.67 -1.59 -9.30
C SER A 110 11.41 -0.94 -8.75
N LEU A 111 11.55 -0.11 -7.72
CA LEU A 111 10.43 0.59 -7.13
C LEU A 111 9.71 1.50 -8.14
N PRO A 112 10.41 2.32 -8.95
CA PRO A 112 9.71 3.14 -9.95
C PRO A 112 8.90 2.34 -10.96
N GLU A 113 9.44 1.22 -11.45
CA GLU A 113 8.69 0.36 -12.38
C GLU A 113 7.49 -0.30 -11.71
N PHE A 114 7.67 -0.76 -10.48
CA PHE A 114 6.60 -1.38 -9.70
C PHE A 114 5.45 -0.40 -9.46
N VAL A 115 5.78 0.85 -9.11
CA VAL A 115 4.77 1.91 -8.92
C VAL A 115 3.93 2.09 -10.17
N GLU A 116 4.55 2.16 -11.35
CA GLU A 116 3.80 2.33 -12.60
C GLU A 116 2.92 1.14 -12.92
N ILE A 117 3.39 -0.08 -12.70
CA ILE A 117 2.61 -1.30 -12.93
C ILE A 117 1.38 -1.32 -12.02
N VAL A 118 1.57 -1.04 -10.75
CA VAL A 118 0.49 -1.09 -9.75
C VAL A 118 -0.53 0.02 -10.00
N LYS A 119 -0.06 1.24 -10.25
CA LYS A 119 -0.92 2.37 -10.56
C LYS A 119 -1.77 2.10 -11.80
N GLN A 120 -1.15 1.58 -12.85
CA GLN A 120 -1.87 1.28 -14.10
C GLN A 120 -2.94 0.21 -13.89
N ALA A 121 -2.66 -0.81 -13.07
CA ALA A 121 -3.64 -1.83 -12.75
C ALA A 121 -4.88 -1.24 -12.04
N GLY A 122 -4.65 -0.28 -11.15
CA GLY A 122 -5.75 0.43 -10.50
C GLY A 122 -6.61 1.20 -11.48
N ILE A 123 -5.97 1.89 -12.42
CA ILE A 123 -6.67 2.66 -13.47
C ILE A 123 -7.46 1.72 -14.38
N ASP A 124 -6.82 0.66 -14.85
CA ASP A 124 -7.43 -0.29 -15.79
C ASP A 124 -8.59 -1.07 -15.16
N GLY A 125 -8.62 -1.18 -13.84
CA GLY A 125 -9.69 -1.85 -13.13
C GLY A 125 -10.96 -1.01 -12.97
N ILE A 126 -10.93 0.27 -13.35
CA ILE A 126 -12.09 1.15 -13.28
C ILE A 126 -12.83 1.06 -14.61
N LEU A 127 -13.99 0.41 -14.59
CA LEU A 127 -14.81 0.17 -15.78
C LEU A 127 -16.18 0.79 -15.58
N SER A 128 -16.78 1.22 -16.67
CA SER A 128 -18.14 1.74 -16.64
C SER A 128 -19.03 1.02 -17.66
N PHE A 129 -20.27 0.78 -17.30
CA PHE A 129 -21.25 0.10 -18.15
C PHE A 129 -22.60 0.81 -18.06
N PRO A 130 -23.33 1.03 -19.20
CA PRO A 130 -22.80 0.92 -20.56
C PRO A 130 -21.73 2.00 -20.73
N GLU A 131 -20.81 1.81 -21.59
CA GLU A 131 -19.65 2.71 -21.73
C GLU A 131 -20.00 4.18 -21.98
#